data_a836580a818bba01e09a9cde4159c282
#
_entry.id   a836580a818bba01e09a9cde4159c282
#
_cell.length_a   1.000
_cell.length_b   1.000
_cell.length_c   1.000
_cell.angle_alpha   90.00
_cell.angle_beta   90.00
_cell.angle_gamma   90.00
#
_symmetry.space_group_name_H-M   'P 1'
#
loop_
_entity.id
_entity.type
_entity.pdbx_description
1 polymer ?
#
loop_
_entity_poly.entity_id
_entity_poly.type
_entity_poly.pdbx_seq_one_letter_code
_entity_poly.pdbx_strand_id
1 'polypeptide(L)'
;MSLVVVGRVAASLALGSVLLVGCARFDDSASSPFTPEPTLHGANIDPKKPSQPPTSTTRPSGPCIDPDPAVVATCLDTTGGLVTLPDGALVAERRTGRILKVVPDQPPFEIARLDVDGSGDGGLSDLALSPTYNEDGLMYAYITTGSDNRVVRIGEGGSPKDVLTGIPKGASGNHGAIEFAAADQMLVLTGDAGNPGAAASAGSLAGKLLRVNSPVPGRTPAPEIAVSGIGTAGDVCRDGKDSIWITDRTAAEDRLQRLGGDGALTTAWTWPDRPGVAGCAAAADGVAISLTRAKALAIAAADPTTHAVTAAPTLTAQDKYGQLGGAAVGADGTIWVTTVNKTDGQPGPFDDRVVRIPPPQAGGGGPD
;
A
#
# COMPACT_ATOMS: atom_id res chain seq x y z
N MET A 1 44.19 40.06 38.47
CA MET A 1 44.33 40.06 39.97
C MET A 1 43.18 39.31 40.57
N SER A 2 43.54 38.34 41.41
CA SER A 2 42.78 37.51 42.36
C SER A 2 41.84 36.47 41.76
N LEU A 3 42.18 35.22 41.62
CA LEU A 3 42.52 34.10 42.58
C LEU A 3 41.64 34.04 43.84
N VAL A 4 40.91 32.94 44.01
CA VAL A 4 40.73 32.12 45.24
C VAL A 4 39.77 30.96 44.84
N VAL A 5 40.18 29.76 44.72
CA VAL A 5 40.58 28.63 45.59
C VAL A 5 39.38 27.83 46.15
N VAL A 6 39.28 26.60 45.66
CA VAL A 6 39.14 25.28 46.29
C VAL A 6 38.09 25.03 47.38
N GLY A 7 37.34 23.98 47.20
CA GLY A 7 36.61 23.27 48.25
C GLY A 7 36.17 21.86 47.81
N ARG A 8 37.05 20.85 48.01
CA ARG A 8 36.71 19.43 47.95
C ARG A 8 36.01 19.06 49.27
N VAL A 9 34.89 18.34 49.18
CA VAL A 9 34.45 17.44 50.26
C VAL A 9 34.02 16.14 49.64
N ALA A 10 34.83 15.14 49.96
CA ALA A 10 34.49 13.70 49.76
C ALA A 10 33.68 13.25 50.98
N ALA A 11 32.61 12.57 50.79
CA ALA A 11 31.96 11.78 51.82
C ALA A 11 31.59 10.42 51.22
N SER A 12 32.39 9.44 51.54
CA SER A 12 32.15 8.02 51.38
C SER A 12 31.16 7.58 52.44
N LEU A 13 30.14 6.80 52.11
CA LEU A 13 29.44 5.92 53.03
C LEU A 13 29.06 4.62 52.35
N ALA A 14 29.48 3.57 53.00
CA ALA A 14 29.48 2.20 52.55
C ALA A 14 28.20 1.44 52.89
N LEU A 15 28.05 0.29 52.21
CA LEU A 15 27.41 -0.97 52.60
C LEU A 15 25.91 -1.04 52.88
N GLY A 16 25.28 -1.91 52.12
CA GLY A 16 24.00 -2.51 52.39
C GLY A 16 23.63 -3.58 51.36
N SER A 17 24.47 -4.61 51.19
CA SER A 17 24.09 -5.81 50.39
C SER A 17 23.14 -6.68 51.21
N VAL A 18 21.86 -6.67 50.85
CA VAL A 18 20.90 -7.68 51.35
C VAL A 18 20.73 -8.74 50.25
N LEU A 19 21.40 -9.88 50.45
CA LEU A 19 21.17 -11.10 49.69
C LEU A 19 19.85 -11.74 50.18
N LEU A 20 18.81 -11.61 49.43
CA LEU A 20 17.61 -12.45 49.59
C LEU A 20 17.84 -13.75 48.83
N VAL A 21 18.27 -14.77 49.58
CA VAL A 21 18.26 -16.16 49.12
C VAL A 21 16.83 -16.66 49.23
N GLY A 22 16.10 -16.63 48.10
CA GLY A 22 14.83 -17.30 47.93
C GLY A 22 15.06 -18.77 47.63
N CYS A 23 14.93 -19.64 48.62
CA CYS A 23 14.84 -21.08 48.42
C CYS A 23 13.49 -21.38 47.72
N ALA A 24 13.54 -21.64 46.43
CA ALA A 24 12.44 -22.31 45.75
C ALA A 24 12.41 -23.77 46.22
N ARG A 25 11.43 -24.13 47.03
CA ARG A 25 11.09 -25.52 47.28
C ARG A 25 10.40 -26.06 46.04
N PHE A 26 11.04 -26.99 45.35
CA PHE A 26 10.38 -27.86 44.40
C PHE A 26 9.48 -28.82 45.17
N ASP A 27 8.19 -28.80 44.82
CA ASP A 27 7.22 -29.75 45.34
C ASP A 27 7.30 -31.02 44.50
N ASP A 28 7.93 -32.07 45.05
CA ASP A 28 8.09 -33.38 44.39
C ASP A 28 6.82 -34.23 44.41
N SER A 29 5.68 -33.68 44.85
CA SER A 29 4.42 -34.45 45.01
C SER A 29 3.59 -34.55 43.69
N ALA A 30 4.06 -34.00 42.56
CA ALA A 30 3.31 -34.01 41.29
C ALA A 30 3.92 -34.88 40.18
N SER A 31 4.88 -35.76 40.50
CA SER A 31 5.35 -36.75 39.51
C SER A 31 4.44 -37.96 39.47
N SER A 32 3.38 -37.90 38.73
CA SER A 32 2.62 -39.07 38.31
C SER A 32 3.50 -39.89 37.34
N PRO A 33 3.71 -41.17 37.53
CA PRO A 33 4.46 -41.97 36.57
C PRO A 33 3.67 -42.03 35.26
N PHE A 34 4.38 -41.78 34.16
CA PHE A 34 3.85 -41.98 32.82
C PHE A 34 3.30 -43.42 32.69
N THR A 35 2.05 -43.55 32.37
CA THR A 35 1.43 -44.83 32.04
C THR A 35 2.03 -45.27 30.69
N PRO A 36 2.53 -46.51 30.55
CA PRO A 36 3.04 -47.00 29.27
C PRO A 36 1.95 -47.00 28.22
N GLU A 37 2.33 -46.65 26.98
CA GLU A 37 1.48 -46.65 25.79
C GLU A 37 0.75 -47.98 25.65
N PRO A 38 -0.52 -47.96 25.21
CA PRO A 38 -1.26 -49.16 24.88
C PRO A 38 -0.60 -49.88 23.70
N THR A 39 -0.26 -51.09 23.88
CA THR A 39 0.22 -52.02 22.84
C THR A 39 -0.85 -52.11 21.70
N LEU A 40 -0.39 -51.75 20.50
CA LEU A 40 -1.17 -51.97 19.26
C LEU A 40 -1.48 -53.47 19.10
N HIS A 41 -2.70 -53.87 19.40
CA HIS A 41 -3.25 -55.10 18.87
C HIS A 41 -3.42 -54.96 17.39
N GLY A 42 -2.79 -55.88 16.63
CA GLY A 42 -2.84 -55.93 15.18
C GLY A 42 -4.27 -55.92 14.63
N ALA A 43 -4.67 -54.78 14.08
CA ALA A 43 -5.82 -54.74 13.21
C ALA A 43 -5.33 -55.04 11.79
N ASN A 44 -5.95 -56.03 11.14
CA ASN A 44 -5.78 -56.36 9.74
C ASN A 44 -5.94 -55.04 8.94
N ILE A 45 -4.86 -54.59 8.31
CA ILE A 45 -4.93 -53.47 7.39
C ILE A 45 -5.38 -54.04 6.05
N ASP A 46 -6.68 -53.96 5.76
CA ASP A 46 -7.16 -54.06 4.40
C ASP A 46 -6.49 -53.01 3.54
N PRO A 47 -6.00 -53.33 2.34
CA PRO A 47 -5.39 -52.32 1.47
C PRO A 47 -6.44 -51.30 1.10
N LYS A 48 -6.34 -50.16 1.73
CA LYS A 48 -7.23 -49.00 1.54
C LYS A 48 -7.16 -48.58 0.07
N LYS A 49 -8.27 -48.73 -0.63
CA LYS A 49 -8.54 -48.12 -1.94
C LYS A 49 -7.91 -46.74 -2.01
N PRO A 50 -7.21 -46.34 -3.08
CA PRO A 50 -6.61 -45.02 -3.19
C PRO A 50 -7.63 -43.95 -2.85
N SER A 51 -7.29 -43.08 -1.89
CA SER A 51 -8.11 -41.94 -1.56
C SER A 51 -8.30 -41.14 -2.84
N GLN A 52 -9.53 -40.87 -3.21
CA GLN A 52 -9.84 -39.93 -4.26
C GLN A 52 -9.12 -38.61 -3.94
N PRO A 53 -8.56 -37.89 -4.93
CA PRO A 53 -8.05 -36.57 -4.74
C PRO A 53 -9.13 -35.70 -4.05
N PRO A 54 -8.76 -34.76 -3.21
CA PRO A 54 -9.76 -33.94 -2.56
C PRO A 54 -10.66 -33.32 -3.63
N THR A 55 -11.94 -33.57 -3.50
CA THR A 55 -12.98 -32.98 -4.35
C THR A 55 -12.72 -31.49 -4.33
N SER A 56 -12.46 -30.89 -5.49
CA SER A 56 -12.37 -29.43 -5.62
C SER A 56 -13.64 -28.86 -5.03
N THR A 57 -13.53 -28.19 -3.90
CA THR A 57 -14.65 -27.46 -3.31
C THR A 57 -15.03 -26.41 -4.31
N THR A 58 -16.12 -26.62 -5.03
CA THR A 58 -16.69 -25.62 -5.92
C THR A 58 -16.97 -24.37 -5.09
N ARG A 59 -16.32 -23.27 -5.45
CA ARG A 59 -16.55 -21.99 -4.76
C ARG A 59 -18.04 -21.67 -4.80
N PRO A 60 -18.65 -21.14 -3.73
CA PRO A 60 -20.06 -20.77 -3.74
C PRO A 60 -20.36 -19.86 -4.94
N SER A 61 -21.45 -20.07 -5.63
CA SER A 61 -21.94 -19.20 -6.68
C SER A 61 -23.02 -18.28 -6.10
N GLY A 62 -23.02 -16.99 -6.50
CA GLY A 62 -24.04 -16.05 -6.02
C GLY A 62 -23.75 -14.64 -6.53
N PRO A 63 -24.66 -13.70 -6.29
CA PRO A 63 -24.38 -12.30 -6.56
C PRO A 63 -23.15 -11.85 -5.78
N CYS A 64 -22.26 -11.11 -6.43
CA CYS A 64 -21.00 -10.62 -5.83
C CYS A 64 -20.04 -11.73 -5.34
N ILE A 65 -20.08 -12.90 -5.95
CA ILE A 65 -19.12 -13.98 -5.73
C ILE A 65 -18.45 -14.30 -7.07
N ASP A 66 -17.22 -13.80 -7.27
CA ASP A 66 -16.46 -14.08 -8.47
C ASP A 66 -15.91 -15.54 -8.42
N PRO A 67 -16.06 -16.34 -9.49
CA PRO A 67 -15.53 -17.70 -9.53
C PRO A 67 -14.00 -17.77 -9.55
N ASP A 68 -13.29 -16.69 -9.91
CA ASP A 68 -11.83 -16.66 -9.95
C ASP A 68 -11.26 -16.58 -8.50
N PRO A 69 -10.47 -17.58 -8.08
CA PRO A 69 -9.88 -17.59 -6.73
C PRO A 69 -8.87 -16.47 -6.47
N ALA A 70 -8.37 -15.81 -7.53
CA ALA A 70 -7.52 -14.64 -7.39
C ALA A 70 -8.30 -13.40 -6.95
N VAL A 71 -9.61 -13.37 -7.12
CA VAL A 71 -10.48 -12.26 -6.72
C VAL A 71 -10.82 -12.36 -5.23
N VAL A 72 -10.45 -11.34 -4.47
CA VAL A 72 -10.64 -11.25 -3.02
C VAL A 72 -11.96 -10.58 -2.68
N ALA A 73 -12.31 -9.52 -3.41
CA ALA A 73 -13.53 -8.76 -3.18
C ALA A 73 -14.16 -8.34 -4.49
N THR A 74 -15.48 -8.20 -4.49
CA THR A 74 -16.31 -7.89 -5.67
C THR A 74 -17.38 -6.88 -5.33
N CYS A 75 -18.06 -6.36 -6.37
CA CYS A 75 -19.18 -5.43 -6.23
C CYS A 75 -18.84 -4.16 -5.45
N LEU A 76 -17.58 -3.76 -5.46
CA LEU A 76 -17.17 -2.48 -4.90
C LEU A 76 -17.68 -1.34 -5.81
N ASP A 77 -17.75 -0.14 -5.27
CA ASP A 77 -17.85 1.04 -6.12
C ASP A 77 -16.50 1.34 -6.77
N THR A 78 -16.42 2.35 -7.62
CA THR A 78 -15.14 2.78 -8.20
C THR A 78 -14.06 2.85 -7.12
N THR A 79 -13.03 2.02 -7.26
CA THR A 79 -11.97 1.95 -6.26
C THR A 79 -10.93 3.05 -6.45
N GLY A 80 -10.23 3.38 -5.38
CA GLY A 80 -8.99 4.16 -5.35
C GLY A 80 -7.79 3.26 -5.07
N GLY A 81 -6.84 3.79 -4.30
CA GLY A 81 -5.69 3.04 -3.82
C GLY A 81 -6.06 1.97 -2.79
N LEU A 82 -5.08 1.12 -2.50
CA LEU A 82 -5.19 0.10 -1.47
C LEU A 82 -3.87 -0.03 -0.71
N VAL A 83 -3.97 -0.49 0.55
CA VAL A 83 -2.81 -0.88 1.36
C VAL A 83 -2.99 -2.29 1.88
N THR A 84 -1.95 -3.11 1.81
CA THR A 84 -2.00 -4.50 2.27
C THR A 84 -1.84 -4.60 3.77
N LEU A 85 -2.51 -5.59 4.36
CA LEU A 85 -2.42 -6.00 5.76
C LEU A 85 -1.94 -7.45 5.82
N PRO A 86 -1.49 -7.93 6.98
CA PRO A 86 -1.09 -9.35 7.12
C PRO A 86 -2.20 -10.34 6.76
N ASP A 87 -3.46 -9.97 6.95
CA ASP A 87 -4.65 -10.81 6.73
C ASP A 87 -5.51 -10.38 5.54
N GLY A 88 -5.14 -9.31 4.81
CA GLY A 88 -5.96 -8.79 3.73
C GLY A 88 -5.48 -7.45 3.21
N ALA A 89 -6.40 -6.52 2.95
CA ALA A 89 -6.11 -5.15 2.55
C ALA A 89 -7.18 -4.16 3.01
N LEU A 90 -6.80 -2.90 3.12
CA LEU A 90 -7.74 -1.77 3.14
C LEU A 90 -7.85 -1.20 1.74
N VAL A 91 -9.05 -0.94 1.31
CA VAL A 91 -9.36 -0.46 -0.03
C VAL A 91 -10.20 0.80 0.04
N ALA A 92 -9.80 1.81 -0.71
CA ALA A 92 -10.58 3.02 -0.90
C ALA A 92 -11.70 2.80 -1.93
N GLU A 93 -12.91 3.18 -1.61
CA GLU A 93 -13.94 3.43 -2.62
C GLU A 93 -13.98 4.92 -2.94
N ARG A 94 -13.52 5.28 -4.12
CA ARG A 94 -13.22 6.65 -4.51
C ARG A 94 -14.44 7.59 -4.42
N ARG A 95 -15.58 7.17 -4.97
CA ARG A 95 -16.78 8.03 -5.04
C ARG A 95 -17.55 8.10 -3.74
N THR A 96 -17.60 6.99 -3.00
CA THR A 96 -18.42 6.88 -1.79
C THR A 96 -17.69 7.32 -0.53
N GLY A 97 -16.35 7.46 -0.60
CA GLY A 97 -15.52 7.77 0.55
C GLY A 97 -15.40 6.63 1.56
N ARG A 98 -15.88 5.42 1.23
CA ARG A 98 -15.76 4.27 2.13
C ARG A 98 -14.34 3.71 2.13
N ILE A 99 -13.87 3.32 3.29
CA ILE A 99 -12.68 2.50 3.48
C ILE A 99 -13.16 1.12 3.89
N LEU A 100 -12.86 0.13 3.07
CA LEU A 100 -13.29 -1.24 3.28
C LEU A 100 -12.09 -2.12 3.66
N LYS A 101 -12.25 -2.97 4.66
CA LYS A 101 -11.35 -4.10 4.87
C LYS A 101 -11.82 -5.27 4.02
N VAL A 102 -10.90 -5.83 3.23
CA VAL A 102 -11.12 -7.01 2.41
C VAL A 102 -10.19 -8.13 2.87
N VAL A 103 -10.74 -9.29 3.13
CA VAL A 103 -10.01 -10.48 3.58
C VAL A 103 -10.42 -11.63 2.67
N PRO A 104 -9.49 -12.48 2.21
CA PRO A 104 -9.83 -13.64 1.39
C PRO A 104 -10.96 -14.47 2.04
N ASP A 105 -11.90 -14.90 1.21
CA ASP A 105 -13.06 -15.72 1.58
C ASP A 105 -14.02 -15.10 2.62
N GLN A 106 -13.95 -13.78 2.81
CA GLN A 106 -14.87 -13.03 3.66
C GLN A 106 -15.52 -11.87 2.88
N PRO A 107 -16.77 -11.50 3.19
CA PRO A 107 -17.37 -10.31 2.59
C PRO A 107 -16.64 -9.05 3.05
N PRO A 108 -16.47 -8.06 2.14
CA PRO A 108 -15.91 -6.76 2.51
C PRO A 108 -16.71 -6.09 3.62
N PHE A 109 -16.05 -5.42 4.57
CA PHE A 109 -16.73 -4.64 5.59
C PHE A 109 -16.15 -3.23 5.72
N GLU A 110 -17.04 -2.26 5.96
CA GLU A 110 -16.68 -0.85 6.08
C GLU A 110 -16.06 -0.60 7.45
N ILE A 111 -14.86 0.00 7.48
CA ILE A 111 -14.18 0.41 8.70
C ILE A 111 -14.25 1.92 8.95
N ALA A 112 -14.39 2.70 7.88
CA ALA A 112 -14.56 4.15 7.97
C ALA A 112 -15.24 4.70 6.71
N ARG A 113 -15.79 5.91 6.83
CA ARG A 113 -16.33 6.67 5.70
C ARG A 113 -15.95 8.13 5.84
N LEU A 114 -15.46 8.69 4.75
CA LEU A 114 -15.07 10.09 4.64
C LEU A 114 -16.09 10.85 3.78
N ASP A 115 -16.34 12.10 4.15
CA ASP A 115 -17.11 13.01 3.29
C ASP A 115 -16.20 13.51 2.18
N VAL A 116 -16.50 13.16 0.94
CA VAL A 116 -15.67 13.43 -0.23
C VAL A 116 -16.52 13.96 -1.40
N ASP A 117 -15.92 14.78 -2.24
CA ASP A 117 -16.47 15.09 -3.56
C ASP A 117 -15.93 14.04 -4.56
N GLY A 118 -16.72 13.01 -4.77
CA GLY A 118 -16.43 11.92 -5.72
C GLY A 118 -16.74 12.24 -7.18
N SER A 119 -17.03 13.49 -7.51
CA SER A 119 -17.30 13.90 -8.90
C SER A 119 -16.01 13.88 -9.75
N GLY A 120 -16.16 13.66 -11.05
CA GLY A 120 -15.02 13.56 -11.94
C GLY A 120 -14.03 12.48 -11.52
N ASP A 121 -12.76 12.86 -11.42
CA ASP A 121 -11.66 12.02 -10.95
C ASP A 121 -11.29 12.25 -9.46
N GLY A 122 -12.07 13.08 -8.75
CA GLY A 122 -11.92 13.33 -7.32
C GLY A 122 -12.49 12.22 -6.43
N GLY A 123 -12.46 12.44 -5.12
CA GLY A 123 -12.97 11.52 -4.10
C GLY A 123 -11.89 11.00 -3.16
N LEU A 124 -12.05 9.79 -2.65
CA LEU A 124 -11.05 9.10 -1.85
C LEU A 124 -10.06 8.40 -2.79
N SER A 125 -8.94 9.07 -3.10
CA SER A 125 -7.99 8.58 -4.10
C SER A 125 -7.05 7.51 -3.57
N ASP A 126 -6.53 7.68 -2.35
CA ASP A 126 -5.49 6.80 -1.85
C ASP A 126 -5.46 6.71 -0.32
N LEU A 127 -4.78 5.67 0.19
CA LEU A 127 -4.62 5.34 1.61
C LEU A 127 -3.16 5.03 1.93
N ALA A 128 -2.73 5.41 3.14
CA ALA A 128 -1.47 4.96 3.72
C ALA A 128 -1.67 4.61 5.20
N LEU A 129 -1.02 3.55 5.68
CA LEU A 129 -0.99 3.23 7.11
C LEU A 129 0.02 4.11 7.83
N SER A 130 -0.28 4.46 9.09
CA SER A 130 0.75 5.00 9.99
C SER A 130 1.95 4.03 10.06
N PRO A 131 3.18 4.51 10.11
CA PRO A 131 4.35 3.64 10.35
C PRO A 131 4.24 2.82 11.64
N THR A 132 3.40 3.23 12.57
CA THR A 132 3.08 2.56 13.84
C THR A 132 1.64 2.03 13.87
N TYR A 133 1.06 1.72 12.71
CA TYR A 133 -0.34 1.30 12.58
C TYR A 133 -0.75 0.16 13.52
N ASN A 134 0.13 -0.80 13.73
CA ASN A 134 -0.13 -1.92 14.66
C ASN A 134 -0.28 -1.48 16.12
N GLU A 135 0.20 -0.29 16.47
CA GLU A 135 0.15 0.27 17.82
C GLU A 135 -0.96 1.33 17.95
N ASP A 136 -1.11 2.18 16.92
CA ASP A 136 -1.96 3.36 16.99
C ASP A 136 -3.27 3.24 16.17
N GLY A 137 -3.36 2.27 15.28
CA GLY A 137 -4.54 2.08 14.39
C GLY A 137 -4.79 3.27 13.44
N LEU A 138 -3.79 4.16 13.26
CA LEU A 138 -3.97 5.36 12.45
C LEU A 138 -3.72 5.08 10.97
N MET A 139 -4.54 5.67 10.14
CA MET A 139 -4.38 5.67 8.68
C MET A 139 -4.48 7.09 8.15
N TYR A 140 -3.98 7.28 6.94
CA TYR A 140 -4.03 8.54 6.21
C TYR A 140 -4.76 8.32 4.90
N ALA A 141 -5.42 9.36 4.41
CA ALA A 141 -6.16 9.32 3.16
C ALA A 141 -5.92 10.60 2.36
N TYR A 142 -5.75 10.46 1.04
CA TYR A 142 -5.82 11.57 0.11
C TYR A 142 -7.25 11.69 -0.40
N ILE A 143 -7.87 12.85 -0.18
CA ILE A 143 -9.26 13.08 -0.52
C ILE A 143 -9.47 14.38 -1.29
N THR A 144 -10.50 14.40 -2.12
CA THR A 144 -11.07 15.61 -2.73
C THR A 144 -12.28 16.04 -1.93
N THR A 145 -12.33 17.31 -1.55
CA THR A 145 -13.48 17.94 -0.87
C THR A 145 -14.21 18.90 -1.81
N GLY A 146 -15.22 19.59 -1.31
CA GLY A 146 -15.88 20.65 -2.09
C GLY A 146 -14.97 21.81 -2.48
N SER A 147 -13.88 22.04 -1.72
CA SER A 147 -13.02 23.24 -1.87
C SER A 147 -11.58 22.94 -2.36
N ASP A 148 -11.02 21.82 -2.00
CA ASP A 148 -9.62 21.46 -2.27
C ASP A 148 -9.40 19.96 -2.27
N ASN A 149 -8.21 19.54 -2.70
CA ASN A 149 -7.68 18.23 -2.38
C ASN A 149 -6.85 18.33 -1.09
N ARG A 150 -6.84 17.27 -0.28
CA ARG A 150 -6.14 17.28 1.00
C ARG A 150 -5.74 15.89 1.49
N VAL A 151 -4.82 15.87 2.45
CA VAL A 151 -4.50 14.67 3.22
C VAL A 151 -5.13 14.79 4.60
N VAL A 152 -5.82 13.74 5.02
CA VAL A 152 -6.41 13.62 6.36
C VAL A 152 -5.85 12.41 7.09
N ARG A 153 -5.82 12.46 8.43
CA ARG A 153 -5.52 11.33 9.31
C ARG A 153 -6.79 10.86 10.00
N ILE A 154 -6.96 9.55 10.07
CA ILE A 154 -8.15 8.89 10.60
C ILE A 154 -7.68 7.85 11.62
N GLY A 155 -8.35 7.76 12.78
CA GLY A 155 -8.29 6.61 13.67
C GLY A 155 -9.54 5.76 13.49
N GLU A 156 -9.52 4.54 13.96
CA GLU A 156 -10.68 3.64 13.92
C GLU A 156 -11.91 4.30 14.59
N GLY A 157 -13.01 4.42 13.85
CA GLY A 157 -14.24 5.07 14.32
C GLY A 157 -14.12 6.58 14.62
N GLY A 158 -12.98 7.21 14.33
CA GLY A 158 -12.71 8.62 14.60
C GLY A 158 -13.04 9.55 13.44
N SER A 159 -13.29 10.82 13.78
CA SER A 159 -13.43 11.88 12.77
C SER A 159 -12.08 12.17 12.09
N PRO A 160 -12.07 12.40 10.77
CA PRO A 160 -10.85 12.76 10.05
C PRO A 160 -10.29 14.10 10.55
N LYS A 161 -8.96 14.20 10.57
CA LYS A 161 -8.23 15.41 10.98
C LYS A 161 -7.30 15.85 9.85
N ASP A 162 -7.37 17.10 9.45
CA ASP A 162 -6.55 17.66 8.39
C ASP A 162 -5.06 17.60 8.73
N VAL A 163 -4.28 17.08 7.79
CA VAL A 163 -2.81 17.02 7.83
C VAL A 163 -2.20 18.02 6.86
N LEU A 164 -2.63 17.98 5.60
CA LEU A 164 -2.23 18.91 4.56
C LEU A 164 -3.47 19.35 3.79
N THR A 165 -3.69 20.64 3.68
CA THR A 165 -4.85 21.25 2.98
C THR A 165 -4.41 22.22 1.90
N GLY A 166 -5.34 22.69 1.08
CA GLY A 166 -5.07 23.72 0.08
C GLY A 166 -4.35 23.22 -1.17
N ILE A 167 -4.35 21.90 -1.41
CA ILE A 167 -3.94 21.35 -2.70
C ILE A 167 -5.02 21.74 -3.72
N PRO A 168 -4.67 22.40 -4.84
CA PRO A 168 -5.65 22.88 -5.79
C PRO A 168 -6.56 21.78 -6.32
N LYS A 169 -7.85 22.08 -6.43
CA LYS A 169 -8.89 21.25 -7.05
C LYS A 169 -9.27 21.82 -8.41
N GLY A 170 -9.50 20.94 -9.37
CA GLY A 170 -9.99 21.29 -10.71
C GLY A 170 -11.21 20.48 -11.12
N ALA A 171 -11.63 20.67 -12.36
CA ALA A 171 -12.64 19.79 -12.98
C ALA A 171 -12.08 18.39 -13.28
N SER A 172 -10.77 18.25 -13.35
CA SER A 172 -10.00 17.02 -13.51
C SER A 172 -8.62 17.20 -12.91
N GLY A 173 -7.79 16.13 -12.87
CA GLY A 173 -6.45 16.18 -12.29
C GLY A 173 -6.48 16.30 -10.77
N ASN A 174 -7.52 15.76 -10.13
CA ASN A 174 -7.66 15.75 -8.66
C ASN A 174 -7.05 14.52 -8.01
N HIS A 175 -6.71 13.51 -8.81
CA HIS A 175 -6.09 12.30 -8.30
C HIS A 175 -4.79 12.62 -7.58
N GLY A 176 -4.50 11.87 -6.52
CA GLY A 176 -3.26 11.95 -5.78
C GLY A 176 -3.01 10.68 -5.00
N ALA A 177 -1.77 10.48 -4.58
CA ALA A 177 -1.33 9.32 -3.84
C ALA A 177 -0.45 9.73 -2.65
N ILE A 178 -0.37 8.85 -1.66
CA ILE A 178 0.39 9.09 -0.43
C ILE A 178 1.19 7.84 -0.02
N GLU A 179 2.43 8.05 0.42
CA GLU A 179 3.31 6.97 0.87
C GLU A 179 4.22 7.49 2.00
N PHE A 180 4.50 6.69 3.01
CA PHE A 180 5.50 7.05 4.02
C PHE A 180 6.92 6.73 3.54
N ALA A 181 7.74 7.76 3.35
CA ALA A 181 9.16 7.61 3.04
C ALA A 181 9.97 7.22 4.28
N ALA A 182 9.59 7.74 5.43
CA ALA A 182 10.16 7.45 6.74
C ALA A 182 9.06 7.59 7.81
N ALA A 183 9.36 7.21 9.05
CA ALA A 183 8.38 7.28 10.14
C ALA A 183 7.80 8.68 10.37
N ASP A 184 8.57 9.72 10.07
CA ASP A 184 8.20 11.12 10.23
C ASP A 184 8.08 11.89 8.91
N GLN A 185 8.14 11.21 7.77
CA GLN A 185 8.08 11.83 6.45
C GLN A 185 7.10 11.11 5.53
N MET A 186 6.11 11.85 5.05
CA MET A 186 5.14 11.41 4.05
C MET A 186 5.44 12.04 2.70
N LEU A 187 5.30 11.25 1.65
CA LEU A 187 5.25 11.70 0.26
C LEU A 187 3.79 11.93 -0.12
N VAL A 188 3.52 13.01 -0.80
CA VAL A 188 2.18 13.31 -1.34
C VAL A 188 2.33 13.66 -2.81
N LEU A 189 1.85 12.78 -3.66
CA LEU A 189 1.76 13.01 -5.10
C LEU A 189 0.44 13.72 -5.40
N THR A 190 0.47 14.81 -6.15
CA THR A 190 -0.72 15.60 -6.48
C THR A 190 -0.89 15.73 -7.97
N GLY A 191 -2.10 15.62 -8.45
CA GLY A 191 -2.44 15.94 -9.84
C GLY A 191 -2.39 17.44 -10.12
N ASP A 192 -2.39 17.78 -11.41
CA ASP A 192 -2.24 19.15 -11.91
C ASP A 192 -3.51 20.01 -11.80
N ALA A 193 -4.59 19.45 -11.27
CA ALA A 193 -5.92 20.09 -11.21
C ALA A 193 -6.43 20.58 -12.58
N GLY A 194 -6.02 19.91 -13.66
CA GLY A 194 -6.31 20.31 -15.04
C GLY A 194 -5.58 21.57 -15.51
N ASN A 195 -4.52 21.98 -14.80
CA ASN A 195 -3.73 23.17 -15.08
C ASN A 195 -2.22 22.86 -15.12
N PRO A 196 -1.68 22.45 -16.30
CA PRO A 196 -0.24 22.18 -16.45
C PRO A 196 0.66 23.36 -16.08
N GLY A 197 0.18 24.60 -16.21
CA GLY A 197 0.92 25.79 -15.79
C GLY A 197 1.11 25.85 -14.27
N ALA A 198 0.12 25.43 -13.48
CA ALA A 198 0.24 25.32 -12.04
C ALA A 198 1.22 24.18 -11.65
N ALA A 199 1.26 23.10 -12.41
CA ALA A 199 2.21 22.01 -12.20
C ALA A 199 3.68 22.45 -12.33
N ALA A 200 3.97 23.42 -13.21
CA ALA A 200 5.30 23.99 -13.37
C ALA A 200 5.63 25.06 -12.30
N SER A 201 4.63 25.68 -11.68
CA SER A 201 4.81 26.79 -10.75
C SER A 201 5.25 26.33 -9.37
N ALA A 202 6.32 26.92 -8.81
CA ALA A 202 6.76 26.68 -7.44
C ALA A 202 5.77 27.23 -6.37
N GLY A 203 4.86 28.14 -6.76
CA GLY A 203 3.85 28.70 -5.87
C GLY A 203 2.55 27.87 -5.78
N SER A 204 2.50 26.70 -6.41
CA SER A 204 1.32 25.83 -6.42
C SER A 204 1.66 24.44 -5.90
N LEU A 205 0.72 23.83 -5.18
CA LEU A 205 0.80 22.44 -4.74
C LEU A 205 0.21 21.47 -5.76
N ALA A 206 -0.33 21.96 -6.89
CA ALA A 206 -0.82 21.10 -7.98
C ALA A 206 0.34 20.57 -8.83
N GLY A 207 0.25 19.32 -9.26
CA GLY A 207 1.22 18.68 -10.13
C GLY A 207 2.61 18.53 -9.50
N LYS A 208 2.66 18.02 -8.28
CA LYS A 208 3.88 17.90 -7.47
C LYS A 208 4.04 16.52 -6.84
N LEU A 209 5.28 16.16 -6.56
CA LEU A 209 5.60 15.29 -5.43
C LEU A 209 6.07 16.18 -4.28
N LEU A 210 5.36 16.11 -3.17
CA LEU A 210 5.63 16.86 -1.95
C LEU A 210 6.25 15.95 -0.89
N ARG A 211 7.20 16.51 -0.11
CA ARG A 211 7.64 15.92 1.17
C ARG A 211 6.96 16.64 2.30
N VAL A 212 6.23 15.92 3.12
CA VAL A 212 5.52 16.43 4.29
C VAL A 212 6.21 15.86 5.52
N ASN A 213 6.99 16.69 6.20
CA ASN A 213 7.68 16.29 7.41
C ASN A 213 6.72 16.38 8.60
N SER A 214 6.82 15.43 9.54
CA SER A 214 5.97 15.34 10.72
C SER A 214 4.47 15.53 10.42
N PRO A 215 3.84 14.61 9.70
CA PRO A 215 2.45 14.73 9.23
C PRO A 215 1.44 14.58 10.38
N VAL A 216 1.47 15.54 11.32
CA VAL A 216 0.63 15.56 12.53
C VAL A 216 -0.43 16.65 12.39
N PRO A 217 -1.73 16.34 12.51
CA PRO A 217 -2.81 17.31 12.38
C PRO A 217 -2.60 18.57 13.25
N GLY A 218 -2.78 19.74 12.63
CA GLY A 218 -2.61 21.05 13.28
C GLY A 218 -1.17 21.46 13.59
N ARG A 219 -0.18 20.64 13.22
CA ARG A 219 1.26 20.91 13.45
C ARG A 219 2.13 20.60 12.23
N THR A 220 1.54 20.18 11.11
CA THR A 220 2.28 19.86 9.89
C THR A 220 2.96 21.12 9.35
N PRO A 221 4.29 21.12 9.14
CA PRO A 221 4.98 22.20 8.47
C PRO A 221 4.53 22.35 7.01
N ALA A 222 4.86 23.49 6.39
CA ALA A 222 4.67 23.65 4.96
C ALA A 222 5.43 22.54 4.19
N PRO A 223 4.82 21.91 3.18
CA PRO A 223 5.45 20.83 2.45
C PRO A 223 6.61 21.35 1.58
N GLU A 224 7.62 20.51 1.39
CA GLU A 224 8.71 20.75 0.45
C GLU A 224 8.33 20.16 -0.92
N ILE A 225 8.60 20.91 -2.00
CA ILE A 225 8.41 20.41 -3.37
C ILE A 225 9.64 19.60 -3.75
N ALA A 226 9.49 18.29 -3.85
CA ALA A 226 10.55 17.39 -4.31
C ALA A 226 10.59 17.26 -5.84
N VAL A 227 9.41 17.22 -6.49
CA VAL A 227 9.27 17.13 -7.95
C VAL A 227 8.16 18.08 -8.40
N SER A 228 8.35 18.72 -9.54
CA SER A 228 7.35 19.55 -10.24
C SER A 228 7.04 18.97 -11.61
N GLY A 229 5.92 19.39 -12.21
CA GLY A 229 5.55 18.98 -13.55
C GLY A 229 4.92 17.59 -13.62
N ILE A 230 4.29 17.14 -12.54
CA ILE A 230 3.39 15.98 -12.52
C ILE A 230 2.11 16.37 -13.27
N GLY A 231 1.62 15.49 -14.10
CA GLY A 231 0.36 15.68 -14.83
C GLY A 231 -0.87 15.30 -14.00
N THR A 232 -1.68 14.35 -14.49
CA THR A 232 -2.90 13.94 -13.75
C THR A 232 -2.59 12.98 -12.58
N ALA A 233 -1.35 12.74 -12.25
CA ALA A 233 -0.85 11.78 -11.28
C ALA A 233 -1.30 10.32 -11.55
N GLY A 234 -0.52 9.39 -11.13
CA GLY A 234 -0.85 7.99 -11.01
C GLY A 234 -0.70 7.61 -9.55
N ASP A 235 0.50 7.14 -9.18
CA ASP A 235 0.79 6.64 -7.85
C ASP A 235 2.23 6.94 -7.45
N VAL A 236 2.53 6.80 -6.17
CA VAL A 236 3.87 6.83 -5.60
C VAL A 236 4.09 5.58 -4.77
N CYS A 237 5.12 4.80 -5.09
CA CYS A 237 5.44 3.57 -4.37
C CYS A 237 6.94 3.45 -4.10
N ARG A 238 7.32 2.60 -3.15
CA ARG A 238 8.70 2.43 -2.69
C ARG A 238 9.14 0.98 -2.79
N ASP A 239 10.41 0.79 -3.14
CA ASP A 239 11.04 -0.53 -3.15
C ASP A 239 11.52 -1.00 -1.75
N GLY A 240 11.22 -0.24 -0.71
CA GLY A 240 11.69 -0.51 0.65
C GLY A 240 13.17 -0.20 0.88
N LYS A 241 13.88 0.35 -0.12
CA LYS A 241 15.29 0.76 -0.06
C LYS A 241 15.42 2.25 -0.39
N ASP A 242 16.06 2.57 -1.50
CA ASP A 242 16.48 3.92 -1.84
C ASP A 242 15.66 4.55 -2.98
N SER A 243 14.71 3.82 -3.55
CA SER A 243 13.96 4.31 -4.70
C SER A 243 12.52 4.64 -4.35
N ILE A 244 12.11 5.82 -4.79
CA ILE A 244 10.71 6.25 -4.85
C ILE A 244 10.32 6.22 -6.32
N TRP A 245 9.31 5.43 -6.66
CA TRP A 245 8.78 5.30 -7.99
C TRP A 245 7.50 6.10 -8.13
N ILE A 246 7.32 6.74 -9.27
CA ILE A 246 6.19 7.62 -9.54
C ILE A 246 5.63 7.23 -10.89
N THR A 247 4.35 6.90 -10.94
CA THR A 247 3.60 6.79 -12.19
C THR A 247 2.88 8.09 -12.46
N ASP A 248 2.95 8.57 -13.69
CA ASP A 248 2.38 9.86 -14.07
C ASP A 248 1.85 9.85 -15.50
N ARG A 249 0.79 10.59 -15.74
CA ARG A 249 0.14 10.76 -17.02
C ARG A 249 0.14 12.22 -17.43
N THR A 250 0.86 12.53 -18.49
CA THR A 250 0.87 13.85 -19.08
C THR A 250 0.01 13.91 -20.34
N ALA A 251 -0.11 15.10 -20.94
CA ALA A 251 -0.77 15.24 -22.22
C ALA A 251 -0.04 14.53 -23.37
N ALA A 252 1.30 14.39 -23.26
CA ALA A 252 2.16 13.82 -24.31
C ALA A 252 2.35 12.31 -24.13
N GLU A 253 2.54 11.83 -22.91
CA GLU A 253 2.96 10.47 -22.61
C GLU A 253 2.53 10.05 -21.21
N ASP A 254 2.46 8.75 -20.98
CA ASP A 254 2.49 8.17 -19.64
C ASP A 254 3.94 7.81 -19.30
N ARG A 255 4.32 7.90 -18.03
CA ARG A 255 5.72 7.67 -17.63
C ARG A 255 5.85 7.01 -16.26
N LEU A 256 6.93 6.25 -16.12
CA LEU A 256 7.46 5.78 -14.87
C LEU A 256 8.73 6.59 -14.56
N GLN A 257 8.74 7.27 -13.43
CA GLN A 257 9.87 8.06 -12.96
C GLN A 257 10.41 7.46 -11.66
N ARG A 258 11.71 7.67 -11.43
CA ARG A 258 12.38 7.27 -10.20
C ARG A 258 13.05 8.48 -9.56
N LEU A 259 12.76 8.70 -8.29
CA LEU A 259 13.51 9.62 -7.44
C LEU A 259 14.46 8.80 -6.57
N GLY A 260 15.75 8.95 -6.79
CA GLY A 260 16.80 8.28 -6.02
C GLY A 260 17.00 8.89 -4.63
N GLY A 261 17.69 8.18 -3.76
CA GLY A 261 18.04 8.67 -2.42
C GLY A 261 18.94 9.92 -2.43
N ASP A 262 19.62 10.17 -3.53
CA ASP A 262 20.40 11.41 -3.80
C ASP A 262 19.54 12.60 -4.25
N GLY A 263 18.22 12.40 -4.39
CA GLY A 263 17.27 13.39 -4.87
C GLY A 263 17.24 13.55 -6.40
N ALA A 264 17.99 12.73 -7.16
CA ALA A 264 17.98 12.76 -8.61
C ALA A 264 16.67 12.13 -9.15
N LEU A 265 15.93 12.90 -9.94
CA LEU A 265 14.76 12.39 -10.66
C LEU A 265 15.21 11.89 -12.04
N THR A 266 14.87 10.64 -12.35
CA THR A 266 15.13 10.03 -13.66
C THR A 266 13.83 9.48 -14.25
N THR A 267 13.66 9.59 -15.56
CA THR A 267 12.60 8.88 -16.27
C THR A 267 13.08 7.47 -16.56
N ALA A 268 12.48 6.50 -15.90
CA ALA A 268 12.84 5.10 -16.05
C ALA A 268 12.20 4.47 -17.29
N TRP A 269 10.96 4.86 -17.62
CA TRP A 269 10.26 4.42 -18.82
C TRP A 269 9.21 5.43 -19.27
N THR A 270 8.94 5.49 -20.58
CA THR A 270 7.86 6.29 -21.18
C THR A 270 7.00 5.44 -22.10
N TRP A 271 5.70 5.75 -22.09
CA TRP A 271 4.71 5.18 -23.00
C TRP A 271 4.06 6.28 -23.83
N PRO A 272 4.51 6.49 -25.07
CA PRO A 272 3.90 7.49 -25.98
C PRO A 272 2.46 7.12 -26.36
N ASP A 273 2.11 5.85 -26.37
CA ASP A 273 0.78 5.31 -26.62
C ASP A 273 -0.21 5.49 -25.46
N ARG A 274 0.29 5.94 -24.30
CA ARG A 274 -0.48 6.31 -23.12
C ARG A 274 -1.45 5.21 -22.65
N PRO A 275 -0.96 4.06 -22.18
CA PRO A 275 -1.77 2.92 -21.74
C PRO A 275 -2.59 3.19 -20.48
N GLY A 276 -2.45 4.36 -19.86
CA GLY A 276 -3.16 4.77 -18.66
C GLY A 276 -2.51 4.26 -17.39
N VAL A 277 -1.24 4.62 -17.15
CA VAL A 277 -0.55 4.24 -15.91
C VAL A 277 -1.32 4.75 -14.69
N ALA A 278 -1.43 3.92 -13.65
CA ALA A 278 -2.18 4.18 -12.43
C ALA A 278 -1.38 3.70 -11.22
N GLY A 279 -1.92 2.81 -10.40
CA GLY A 279 -1.27 2.27 -9.21
C GLY A 279 0.08 1.63 -9.51
N CYS A 280 1.01 1.71 -8.55
CA CYS A 280 2.28 1.02 -8.60
C CYS A 280 2.58 0.21 -7.34
N ALA A 281 3.29 -0.90 -7.53
CA ALA A 281 3.78 -1.76 -6.46
C ALA A 281 5.25 -2.08 -6.74
N ALA A 282 6.16 -1.57 -5.93
CA ALA A 282 7.59 -1.68 -6.16
C ALA A 282 8.22 -2.74 -5.27
N ALA A 283 9.21 -3.44 -5.84
CA ALA A 283 10.10 -4.37 -5.16
C ALA A 283 11.55 -4.05 -5.56
N ALA A 284 12.50 -4.76 -4.97
CA ALA A 284 13.92 -4.49 -5.18
C ALA A 284 14.40 -4.72 -6.62
N ASP A 285 13.69 -5.53 -7.40
CA ASP A 285 14.03 -5.98 -8.75
C ASP A 285 13.04 -5.47 -9.82
N GLY A 286 12.09 -4.60 -9.43
CA GLY A 286 11.16 -4.02 -10.40
C GLY A 286 9.93 -3.37 -9.82
N VAL A 287 9.12 -2.89 -10.73
CA VAL A 287 7.85 -2.21 -10.42
C VAL A 287 6.72 -2.83 -11.23
N ALA A 288 5.65 -3.20 -10.55
CA ALA A 288 4.39 -3.54 -11.20
C ALA A 288 3.54 -2.28 -11.32
N ILE A 289 2.99 -2.02 -12.49
CA ILE A 289 2.22 -0.82 -12.81
C ILE A 289 0.85 -1.22 -13.36
N SER A 290 -0.20 -0.79 -12.71
CA SER A 290 -1.57 -0.94 -13.20
C SER A 290 -1.81 -0.06 -14.42
N LEU A 291 -2.42 -0.61 -15.45
CA LEU A 291 -2.75 0.09 -16.69
C LEU A 291 -4.27 0.10 -16.90
N THR A 292 -4.87 1.29 -16.85
CA THR A 292 -6.33 1.43 -17.00
C THR A 292 -6.78 1.18 -18.43
N ARG A 293 -6.17 1.84 -19.43
CA ARG A 293 -6.57 1.74 -20.84
C ARG A 293 -6.10 0.45 -21.49
N ALA A 294 -4.87 0.02 -21.20
CA ALA A 294 -4.35 -1.25 -21.71
C ALA A 294 -4.91 -2.47 -20.97
N LYS A 295 -5.66 -2.26 -19.87
CA LYS A 295 -6.32 -3.32 -19.07
C LYS A 295 -5.37 -4.47 -18.72
N ALA A 296 -4.21 -4.10 -18.20
CA ALA A 296 -3.12 -5.03 -17.90
C ALA A 296 -2.34 -4.57 -16.68
N LEU A 297 -1.52 -5.47 -16.14
CA LEU A 297 -0.45 -5.14 -15.20
C LEU A 297 0.86 -5.18 -15.98
N ALA A 298 1.58 -4.06 -16.04
CA ALA A 298 2.91 -3.99 -16.62
C ALA A 298 3.96 -4.27 -15.55
N ILE A 299 4.94 -5.09 -15.87
CA ILE A 299 6.08 -5.40 -15.00
C ILE A 299 7.32 -4.78 -15.61
N ALA A 300 7.82 -3.72 -15.01
CA ALA A 300 9.07 -3.07 -15.35
C ALA A 300 10.20 -3.67 -14.50
N ALA A 301 10.94 -4.60 -15.06
CA ALA A 301 12.12 -5.15 -14.39
C ALA A 301 13.19 -4.06 -14.24
N ALA A 302 13.73 -3.90 -13.05
CA ALA A 302 14.80 -2.97 -12.75
C ALA A 302 16.05 -3.72 -12.27
N ASP A 303 17.20 -3.26 -12.71
CA ASP A 303 18.48 -3.76 -12.21
C ASP A 303 18.59 -3.50 -10.69
N PRO A 304 18.84 -4.49 -9.86
CA PRO A 304 18.78 -4.33 -8.40
C PRO A 304 19.88 -3.45 -7.81
N THR A 305 20.89 -3.07 -8.61
CA THR A 305 22.01 -2.22 -8.20
C THR A 305 21.88 -0.80 -8.74
N THR A 306 21.57 -0.67 -10.03
CA THR A 306 21.48 0.63 -10.71
C THR A 306 20.05 1.17 -10.77
N HIS A 307 19.06 0.31 -10.51
CA HIS A 307 17.63 0.57 -10.65
C HIS A 307 17.22 0.99 -12.08
N ALA A 308 18.03 0.68 -13.07
CA ALA A 308 17.75 0.98 -14.46
C ALA A 308 16.71 0.00 -15.02
N VAL A 309 15.70 0.52 -15.69
CA VAL A 309 14.77 -0.26 -16.51
C VAL A 309 15.35 -0.29 -17.93
N THR A 310 15.90 -1.44 -18.33
CA THR A 310 16.63 -1.58 -19.60
C THR A 310 15.85 -2.30 -20.69
N ALA A 311 14.71 -2.89 -20.35
CA ALA A 311 13.84 -3.59 -21.28
C ALA A 311 12.39 -3.06 -21.16
N ALA A 312 11.62 -3.22 -22.24
CA ALA A 312 10.22 -2.88 -22.23
C ALA A 312 9.45 -3.66 -21.15
N PRO A 313 8.57 -2.99 -20.37
CA PRO A 313 7.75 -3.67 -19.39
C PRO A 313 6.91 -4.78 -20.02
N THR A 314 6.91 -5.95 -19.41
CA THR A 314 6.08 -7.08 -19.84
C THR A 314 4.66 -6.96 -19.31
N LEU A 315 3.68 -7.38 -20.10
CA LEU A 315 2.28 -7.33 -19.70
C LEU A 315 1.81 -8.68 -19.16
N THR A 316 1.06 -8.63 -18.06
CA THR A 316 0.37 -9.78 -17.48
C THR A 316 -1.08 -9.42 -17.15
N ALA A 317 -1.93 -10.44 -16.94
CA ALA A 317 -3.36 -10.29 -16.66
C ALA A 317 -4.12 -9.44 -17.69
N GLN A 318 -3.61 -9.34 -18.92
CA GLN A 318 -4.17 -8.51 -19.97
C GLN A 318 -5.63 -8.92 -20.27
N ASP A 319 -6.51 -7.93 -20.31
CA ASP A 319 -7.96 -8.03 -20.51
C ASP A 319 -8.72 -8.94 -19.51
N LYS A 320 -8.00 -9.57 -18.55
CA LYS A 320 -8.62 -10.54 -17.64
C LYS A 320 -9.57 -9.88 -16.63
N TYR A 321 -9.20 -8.72 -16.09
CA TYR A 321 -9.96 -8.04 -15.05
C TYR A 321 -10.47 -6.66 -15.48
N GLY A 322 -10.16 -6.25 -16.70
CA GLY A 322 -10.48 -4.91 -17.21
C GLY A 322 -9.48 -3.86 -16.73
N GLN A 323 -9.97 -2.65 -16.49
CA GLN A 323 -9.17 -1.50 -16.09
C GLN A 323 -8.59 -1.69 -14.68
N LEU A 324 -7.26 -1.74 -14.57
CA LEU A 324 -6.59 -1.85 -13.28
C LEU A 324 -6.29 -0.46 -12.69
N GLY A 325 -6.56 -0.30 -11.40
CA GLY A 325 -6.41 0.95 -10.64
C GLY A 325 -5.24 0.92 -9.65
N GLY A 326 -5.51 0.98 -8.35
CA GLY A 326 -4.50 0.91 -7.29
C GLY A 326 -3.71 -0.40 -7.30
N ALA A 327 -2.46 -0.36 -6.81
CA ALA A 327 -1.62 -1.55 -6.68
C ALA A 327 -0.79 -1.48 -5.38
N ALA A 328 -0.55 -2.65 -4.76
CA ALA A 328 0.34 -2.77 -3.60
C ALA A 328 0.96 -4.17 -3.55
N VAL A 329 2.13 -4.30 -2.90
CA VAL A 329 2.78 -5.59 -2.67
C VAL A 329 2.23 -6.22 -1.40
N GLY A 330 1.77 -7.46 -1.47
CA GLY A 330 1.40 -8.27 -0.31
C GLY A 330 2.61 -8.83 0.43
N ALA A 331 2.43 -9.23 1.67
CA ALA A 331 3.50 -9.82 2.49
C ALA A 331 4.08 -11.12 1.89
N ASP A 332 3.31 -11.80 1.06
CA ASP A 332 3.70 -13.02 0.33
C ASP A 332 4.31 -12.73 -1.06
N GLY A 333 4.54 -11.45 -1.39
CA GLY A 333 5.05 -11.00 -2.67
C GLY A 333 4.01 -10.99 -3.79
N THR A 334 2.76 -11.36 -3.54
CA THR A 334 1.69 -11.19 -4.52
C THR A 334 1.37 -9.72 -4.72
N ILE A 335 0.99 -9.34 -5.93
CA ILE A 335 0.58 -7.98 -6.24
C ILE A 335 -0.93 -7.89 -6.10
N TRP A 336 -1.37 -7.06 -5.18
CA TRP A 336 -2.78 -6.74 -5.01
C TRP A 336 -3.11 -5.56 -5.90
N VAL A 337 -4.19 -5.69 -6.67
CA VAL A 337 -4.66 -4.63 -7.56
C VAL A 337 -6.15 -4.41 -7.38
N THR A 338 -6.59 -3.18 -7.61
CA THR A 338 -8.01 -2.85 -7.70
C THR A 338 -8.43 -2.70 -9.15
N THR A 339 -9.72 -2.82 -9.46
CA THR A 339 -10.27 -2.49 -10.77
C THR A 339 -11.10 -1.21 -10.71
N VAL A 340 -11.17 -0.47 -11.83
CA VAL A 340 -11.90 0.80 -11.95
C VAL A 340 -12.87 0.78 -13.15
N ASN A 341 -13.43 -0.38 -13.44
CA ASN A 341 -14.31 -0.61 -14.60
C ASN A 341 -15.59 0.23 -14.56
N LYS A 342 -16.05 0.62 -13.35
CA LYS A 342 -17.21 1.50 -13.17
C LYS A 342 -16.94 2.98 -13.45
N THR A 343 -15.67 3.37 -13.65
CA THR A 343 -15.33 4.77 -13.96
C THR A 343 -15.67 5.09 -15.41
N ASP A 344 -14.94 4.48 -16.34
CA ASP A 344 -15.05 4.77 -17.79
C ASP A 344 -15.14 3.50 -18.64
N GLY A 345 -15.16 2.35 -18.00
CA GLY A 345 -15.21 1.05 -18.66
C GLY A 345 -16.61 0.52 -18.85
N GLN A 346 -16.66 -0.74 -19.23
CA GLN A 346 -17.91 -1.52 -19.23
C GLN A 346 -17.88 -2.50 -18.07
N PRO A 347 -18.48 -2.16 -16.92
CA PRO A 347 -18.43 -3.00 -15.74
C PRO A 347 -19.16 -4.32 -15.99
N GLY A 348 -18.54 -5.40 -15.59
CA GLY A 348 -19.16 -6.72 -15.49
C GLY A 348 -19.98 -6.85 -14.20
N PRO A 349 -20.62 -8.01 -14.00
CA PRO A 349 -21.53 -8.22 -12.85
C PRO A 349 -20.82 -8.26 -11.49
N PHE A 350 -19.50 -8.40 -11.47
CA PHE A 350 -18.69 -8.48 -10.24
C PHE A 350 -17.85 -7.23 -9.97
N ASP A 351 -17.86 -6.24 -10.87
CA ASP A 351 -17.02 -5.05 -10.74
C ASP A 351 -17.54 -4.07 -9.67
N ASP A 352 -16.70 -3.23 -9.06
CA ASP A 352 -15.25 -3.32 -9.15
C ASP A 352 -14.70 -4.35 -8.16
N ARG A 353 -13.46 -4.74 -8.35
CA ARG A 353 -12.86 -5.90 -7.69
C ARG A 353 -11.52 -5.57 -7.03
N VAL A 354 -11.14 -6.40 -6.07
CA VAL A 354 -9.77 -6.53 -5.58
C VAL A 354 -9.23 -7.89 -5.99
N VAL A 355 -8.08 -7.90 -6.62
CA VAL A 355 -7.48 -9.09 -7.23
C VAL A 355 -6.05 -9.29 -6.74
N ARG A 356 -5.64 -10.54 -6.52
CA ARG A 356 -4.27 -10.93 -6.22
C ARG A 356 -3.62 -11.54 -7.47
N ILE A 357 -2.55 -10.92 -7.95
CA ILE A 357 -1.80 -11.40 -9.11
C ILE A 357 -0.46 -11.95 -8.59
N PRO A 358 -0.14 -13.22 -8.85
CA PRO A 358 1.16 -13.77 -8.48
C PRO A 358 2.30 -12.94 -9.10
N PRO A 359 3.45 -12.78 -8.41
CA PRO A 359 4.61 -12.16 -9.03
C PRO A 359 5.03 -12.98 -10.25
N PRO A 360 5.59 -12.33 -11.29
CA PRO A 360 6.11 -13.06 -12.43
C PRO A 360 7.16 -14.05 -11.94
N GLN A 361 7.00 -15.31 -12.29
CA GLN A 361 8.02 -16.31 -12.00
C GLN A 361 9.27 -15.94 -12.78
N ALA A 362 10.40 -15.79 -12.09
CA ALA A 362 11.70 -15.65 -12.74
C ALA A 362 11.84 -16.83 -13.71
N GLY A 363 11.93 -16.54 -15.01
CA GLY A 363 11.83 -17.53 -16.07
C GLY A 363 12.78 -18.70 -15.86
N GLY A 364 12.21 -19.85 -15.56
CA GLY A 364 12.84 -21.11 -15.81
C GLY A 364 12.97 -21.29 -17.33
N GLY A 365 14.04 -20.78 -17.90
CA GLY A 365 14.47 -21.16 -19.24
C GLY A 365 14.84 -22.64 -19.19
N GLY A 366 13.87 -23.53 -19.43
CA GLY A 366 14.16 -24.90 -19.83
C GLY A 366 14.65 -24.87 -21.26
N PRO A 367 15.69 -25.59 -21.60
CA PRO A 367 16.04 -25.81 -22.99
C PRO A 367 14.96 -26.70 -23.61
N ASP A 368 14.35 -26.22 -24.72
CA ASP A 368 13.63 -27.07 -25.66
C ASP A 368 14.60 -28.03 -26.37
#